data_bb5ce7da04297bf50a00222e213c95aa
#
_entry.id   bb5ce7da04297bf50a00222e213c95aa
#
_cell.length_a   1.000
_cell.length_b   1.000
_cell.length_c   1.000
_cell.angle_alpha   90.00
_cell.angle_beta   90.00
_cell.angle_gamma   90.00
#
_symmetry.space_group_name_H-M   'P 1'
#
loop_
_entity.id
_entity.type
_entity.pdbx_description
1 polymer ?
#
loop_
_entity_poly.entity_id
_entity_poly.type
_entity_poly.pdbx_seq_one_letter_code
_entity_poly.pdbx_strand_id
1 'polypeptide(L)'
;MQKERLKKEVVTSLLESQEAIGYIADKMGVQFQTILKQIISESPTLCKTPYVIAIKNALQLPLNETITELYNTDGGYKEWLI
;
A
#
# COMPACT_ATOMS: atom_id res chain seq x y z
N MET A 1 -10.24 14.27 -11.35
CA MET A 1 -10.32 13.74 -9.98
C MET A 1 -9.03 13.00 -9.66
N GLN A 2 -8.53 13.15 -8.47
CA GLN A 2 -7.29 12.49 -8.05
C GLN A 2 -7.57 11.52 -6.92
N LYS A 3 -6.87 10.39 -6.94
CA LYS A 3 -6.91 9.39 -5.87
C LYS A 3 -5.52 9.11 -5.38
N GLU A 4 -5.44 8.58 -4.16
CA GLU A 4 -4.18 8.22 -3.53
C GLU A 4 -3.90 6.74 -3.72
N ARG A 5 -2.63 6.42 -3.94
CA ARG A 5 -2.17 5.04 -4.03
C ARG A 5 -0.78 4.95 -3.40
N LEU A 6 -0.36 3.75 -3.09
CA LEU A 6 1.01 3.53 -2.62
C LEU A 6 1.99 3.77 -3.77
N LYS A 7 3.14 4.32 -3.43
CA LYS A 7 4.22 4.47 -4.41
C LYS A 7 4.70 3.10 -4.87
N LYS A 8 5.15 3.03 -6.12
CA LYS A 8 5.64 1.76 -6.68
C LYS A 8 6.80 1.19 -5.88
N GLU A 9 7.69 2.03 -5.39
CA GLU A 9 8.81 1.58 -4.57
C GLU A 9 8.32 0.89 -3.30
N VAL A 10 7.25 1.42 -2.70
CA VAL A 10 6.68 0.85 -1.49
C VAL A 10 6.04 -0.50 -1.81
N VAL A 11 5.28 -0.58 -2.90
CA VAL A 11 4.65 -1.83 -3.32
C VAL A 11 5.70 -2.90 -3.57
N THR A 12 6.75 -2.56 -4.30
CA THR A 12 7.84 -3.48 -4.59
C THR A 12 8.51 -3.96 -3.30
N SER A 13 8.80 -3.04 -2.39
CA SER A 13 9.41 -3.39 -1.11
C SER A 13 8.54 -4.34 -0.30
N LEU A 14 7.23 -4.12 -0.29
CA LEU A 14 6.30 -4.99 0.42
C LEU A 14 6.27 -6.38 -0.19
N LEU A 15 6.22 -6.46 -1.53
CA LEU A 15 6.18 -7.75 -2.22
C LEU A 15 7.47 -8.54 -2.05
N GLU A 16 8.58 -7.87 -1.78
CA GLU A 16 9.86 -8.51 -1.54
C GLU A 16 10.06 -8.93 -0.09
N SER A 17 9.17 -8.50 0.82
CA SER A 17 9.33 -8.79 2.25
C SER A 17 8.06 -9.40 2.83
N GLN A 18 8.08 -10.72 2.98
CA GLN A 18 6.97 -11.41 3.63
C GLN A 18 6.82 -10.99 5.10
N GLU A 19 7.93 -10.66 5.74
CA GLU A 19 7.89 -10.19 7.12
C GLU A 19 7.11 -8.88 7.25
N ALA A 20 7.29 -7.96 6.31
CA ALA A 20 6.56 -6.71 6.32
C ALA A 20 5.06 -6.94 6.15
N ILE A 21 4.69 -7.82 5.22
CA ILE A 21 3.27 -8.16 4.99
C ILE A 21 2.67 -8.79 6.25
N GLY A 22 3.40 -9.72 6.86
CA GLY A 22 2.96 -10.36 8.10
C GLY A 22 2.78 -9.38 9.24
N TYR A 23 3.69 -8.43 9.35
CA TYR A 23 3.59 -7.37 10.37
C TYR A 23 2.31 -6.54 10.18
N ILE A 24 2.04 -6.13 8.95
CA ILE A 24 0.85 -5.33 8.65
C ILE A 24 -0.42 -6.14 8.95
N ALA A 25 -0.44 -7.39 8.54
CA ALA A 25 -1.59 -8.27 8.77
C ALA A 25 -1.86 -8.41 10.27
N ASP A 26 -0.81 -8.60 11.06
CA ASP A 26 -0.93 -8.71 12.51
C ASP A 26 -1.47 -7.42 13.12
N LYS A 27 -0.95 -6.28 12.71
CA LYS A 27 -1.38 -4.99 13.24
C LYS A 27 -2.82 -4.65 12.87
N MET A 28 -3.25 -5.07 11.69
CA MET A 28 -4.61 -4.81 11.23
C MET A 28 -5.60 -5.88 11.68
N GLY A 29 -5.12 -6.97 12.27
CA GLY A 29 -5.99 -8.06 12.71
C GLY A 29 -6.62 -8.83 11.56
N VAL A 30 -5.92 -8.96 10.44
CA VAL A 30 -6.39 -9.66 9.26
C VAL A 30 -5.37 -10.73 8.86
N GLN A 31 -5.76 -11.58 7.91
CA GLN A 31 -4.87 -12.64 7.45
C GLN A 31 -3.81 -12.09 6.49
N PHE A 32 -2.65 -12.77 6.47
CA PHE A 32 -1.55 -12.44 5.59
C PHE A 32 -2.02 -12.32 4.14
N GLN A 33 -2.81 -13.28 3.66
CA GLN A 33 -3.27 -13.28 2.28
C GLN A 33 -4.19 -12.12 1.95
N THR A 34 -4.93 -11.62 2.94
CA THR A 34 -5.78 -10.45 2.75
C THR A 34 -4.92 -9.24 2.40
N ILE A 35 -3.84 -9.03 3.16
CA ILE A 35 -2.93 -7.91 2.87
C ILE A 35 -2.23 -8.11 1.53
N LEU A 36 -1.75 -9.32 1.26
CA LEU A 36 -1.08 -9.62 0.00
C LEU A 36 -1.98 -9.30 -1.21
N LYS A 37 -3.23 -9.72 -1.16
CA LYS A 37 -4.18 -9.43 -2.23
C LYS A 37 -4.41 -7.93 -2.40
N GLN A 38 -4.50 -7.19 -1.29
CA GLN A 38 -4.68 -5.75 -1.34
C GLN A 38 -3.47 -5.07 -1.98
N ILE A 39 -2.26 -5.54 -1.67
CA ILE A 39 -1.04 -4.98 -2.26
C ILE A 39 -1.01 -5.24 -3.77
N ILE A 40 -1.29 -6.47 -4.18
CA ILE A 40 -1.26 -6.84 -5.61
C ILE A 40 -2.30 -6.06 -6.41
N SER A 41 -3.49 -5.87 -5.85
CA SER A 41 -4.57 -5.15 -6.51
C SER A 41 -4.47 -3.64 -6.35
N GLU A 42 -3.46 -3.16 -5.60
CA GLU A 42 -3.27 -1.73 -5.30
C GLU A 42 -4.54 -1.11 -4.71
N SER A 43 -5.10 -1.81 -3.72
CA SER A 43 -6.35 -1.38 -3.09
C SER A 43 -6.20 -0.01 -2.41
N PRO A 44 -7.15 0.91 -2.62
CA PRO A 44 -7.11 2.21 -1.93
C PRO A 44 -7.23 2.10 -0.41
N THR A 45 -7.66 0.96 0.10
CA THR A 45 -7.71 0.71 1.54
C THR A 45 -6.34 0.87 2.18
N LEU A 46 -5.27 0.52 1.46
CA LEU A 46 -3.90 0.61 1.98
C LEU A 46 -3.45 2.06 2.20
N CYS A 47 -4.16 3.02 1.64
CA CYS A 47 -3.83 4.44 1.80
C CYS A 47 -4.51 5.07 3.00
N LYS A 48 -5.34 4.32 3.72
CA LYS A 48 -5.95 4.82 4.96
C LYS A 48 -4.90 4.93 6.06
N THR A 49 -5.08 5.91 6.93
CA THR A 49 -4.08 6.25 7.93
C THR A 49 -3.56 5.06 8.75
N PRO A 50 -4.41 4.17 9.29
CA PRO A 50 -3.88 3.04 10.06
C PRO A 50 -2.98 2.12 9.23
N TYR A 51 -3.34 1.89 7.96
CA TYR A 51 -2.53 1.07 7.07
C TYR A 51 -1.22 1.75 6.72
N VAL A 52 -1.26 3.05 6.46
CA VAL A 52 -0.05 3.82 6.15
C VAL A 52 0.95 3.74 7.30
N ILE A 53 0.47 3.91 8.54
CA ILE A 53 1.32 3.82 9.71
C ILE A 53 1.93 2.43 9.84
N ALA A 54 1.12 1.39 9.65
CA ALA A 54 1.62 0.01 9.73
C ALA A 54 2.67 -0.26 8.65
N ILE A 55 2.46 0.23 7.43
CA ILE A 55 3.40 0.06 6.33
C ILE A 55 4.72 0.78 6.64
N LYS A 56 4.65 2.01 7.13
CA LYS A 56 5.86 2.75 7.49
C LYS A 56 6.67 2.00 8.55
N ASN A 57 6.00 1.48 9.56
CA ASN A 57 6.67 0.74 10.62
C ASN A 57 7.24 -0.59 10.09
N ALA A 58 6.49 -1.27 9.23
CA ALA A 58 6.93 -2.55 8.67
C ALA A 58 8.19 -2.40 7.82
N LEU A 59 8.28 -1.32 7.05
CA LEU A 59 9.42 -1.05 6.17
C LEU A 59 10.48 -0.16 6.83
N GLN A 60 10.24 0.27 8.08
CA GLN A 60 11.15 1.12 8.84
C GLN A 60 11.49 2.42 8.09
N LEU A 61 10.47 3.01 7.48
CA LEU A 61 10.64 4.26 6.74
C LEU A 61 10.69 5.46 7.69
N PRO A 62 11.39 6.54 7.30
CA PRO A 62 11.39 7.77 8.08
C PRO A 62 10.00 8.34 8.27
N LEU A 63 9.75 8.96 9.42
CA LEU A 63 8.43 9.49 9.76
C LEU A 63 7.94 10.56 8.78
N ASN A 64 8.87 11.31 8.19
CA ASN A 64 8.54 12.38 7.27
C ASN A 64 8.48 11.93 5.82
N GLU A 65 8.69 10.66 5.54
CA GLU A 65 8.63 10.16 4.18
C GLU A 65 7.20 9.88 3.78
N THR A 66 6.81 10.37 2.60
CA THR A 66 5.49 10.11 2.03
C THR A 66 5.52 8.78 1.30
N ILE A 67 4.70 7.84 1.72
CA ILE A 67 4.65 6.51 1.10
C ILE A 67 3.49 6.36 0.13
N THR A 68 2.67 7.40 0.01
CA THR A 68 1.57 7.42 -0.95
C THR A 68 1.80 8.51 -1.96
N GLU A 69 1.13 8.41 -3.10
CA GLU A 69 1.14 9.44 -4.12
C GLU A 69 -0.25 9.63 -4.68
N LEU A 70 -0.49 10.82 -5.23
CA LEU A 70 -1.75 11.10 -5.91
C LEU A 70 -1.62 10.75 -7.38
N TYR A 71 -2.67 10.18 -7.94
CA TYR A 71 -2.71 9.93 -9.37
C TYR A 71 -4.07 10.36 -9.93
N ASN A 72 -4.05 10.76 -11.18
CA ASN A 72 -5.26 11.21 -11.85
C ASN A 72 -6.07 10.01 -12.32
N THR A 73 -7.34 9.97 -11.92
CA THR A 73 -8.23 8.88 -12.32
C THR A 73 -8.87 9.12 -13.69
N ASP A 74 -8.76 10.35 -14.22
CA ASP A 74 -9.36 10.69 -15.51
C ASP A 74 -8.44 10.19 -16.64
N GLY A 75 -8.85 9.14 -17.33
CA GLY A 75 -8.04 8.55 -18.39
C GLY A 75 -7.04 7.54 -17.88
N GLY A 76 -6.14 7.94 -17.00
CA GLY A 76 -5.11 7.05 -16.46
C GLY A 76 -5.69 5.83 -15.76
N TYR A 77 -6.79 6.03 -15.06
CA TYR A 77 -7.44 4.93 -14.36
C TYR A 77 -7.96 3.86 -15.33
N LYS A 78 -8.42 4.30 -16.48
CA LYS A 78 -8.93 3.37 -17.50
C LYS A 78 -7.81 2.47 -18.05
N GLU A 79 -6.61 3.02 -18.13
CA GLU A 79 -5.46 2.23 -18.61
C GLU A 79 -5.14 1.09 -17.66
N TRP A 80 -5.44 1.27 -16.39
CA TRP A 80 -5.23 0.22 -15.39
C TRP A 80 -6.22 -0.92 -15.52
N LEU A 81 -7.42 -0.61 -15.99
CA LEU A 81 -8.48 -1.60 -16.13
C LEU A 81 -8.37 -2.40 -17.42
N ILE A 82 -7.54 -1.97 -18.31
CA ILE A 82 -7.26 -2.66 -19.57
C ILE A 82 -6.04 -3.59 -19.42
#